data_d47e4447aaabecf4b914addd797573ed
#
_entry.id   d47e4447aaabecf4b914addd797573ed
#
_cell.length_a   1.000
_cell.length_b   1.000
_cell.length_c   1.000
_cell.angle_alpha   90.00
_cell.angle_beta   90.00
_cell.angle_gamma   90.00
#
_symmetry.space_group_name_H-M   'P 1'
#
loop_
_entity.id
_entity.type
_entity.pdbx_description
1 polymer ?
#
loop_
_entity_poly.entity_id
_entity_poly.type
_entity_poly.pdbx_seq_one_letter_code
_entity_poly.pdbx_strand_id
1 'polypeptide(L)'
;MSEEGGGYIEGKIPPGDHGVGELCAQAKAAWAIAKKDITIYYLKPNIIVSGLLFPLFMFLAFAAGKNVALGILIPGLIAVTLLFSSSTIEPVSIPIERRTKTFERLISAPVSLHTIVFGESLSGFLYSIGIAMVPLVIGLLVLGTPIPDMTLLVLGIVLTAICFSTMGTLLAAYPTESPGDIMSMLNLIRLPLIFISGTFIPLDAMPPIGKAVSFLSPLTYGNDLIQASFGQQALFNPLADVVVLILVFIVFQFIAHRLYRKFND
;
A
#
# COMPACT_ATOMS: atom_id res chain seq x y z
N MET A 1 -58.07 20.01 21.21
CA MET A 1 -57.56 19.62 22.53
C MET A 1 -57.06 18.20 22.34
N SER A 2 -55.83 17.89 22.43
CA SER A 2 -54.58 18.54 22.87
C SER A 2 -53.42 17.97 22.04
N GLU A 3 -52.55 18.88 21.60
CA GLU A 3 -51.24 18.59 21.03
C GLU A 3 -50.35 17.93 22.13
N GLU A 4 -49.71 16.84 21.83
CA GLU A 4 -48.53 16.41 22.59
C GLU A 4 -47.32 16.40 21.66
N GLY A 5 -46.45 17.35 21.91
CA GLY A 5 -45.19 17.53 21.22
C GLY A 5 -44.19 16.48 21.58
N GLY A 6 -43.70 15.75 20.56
CA GLY A 6 -42.50 14.91 20.65
C GLY A 6 -41.25 15.79 20.73
N GLY A 7 -40.76 16.04 21.93
CA GLY A 7 -39.48 16.72 22.15
C GLY A 7 -38.32 15.86 21.64
N TYR A 8 -37.66 16.30 20.57
CA TYR A 8 -36.34 15.84 20.20
C TYR A 8 -35.34 16.25 21.30
N ILE A 9 -34.81 15.30 22.00
CA ILE A 9 -33.73 15.53 22.94
C ILE A 9 -32.46 15.82 22.10
N GLU A 10 -32.19 17.09 21.86
CA GLU A 10 -30.89 17.59 21.43
C GLU A 10 -29.89 17.31 22.57
N GLY A 11 -29.22 16.17 22.50
CA GLY A 11 -28.09 15.85 23.36
C GLY A 11 -26.94 16.80 23.07
N LYS A 12 -26.95 17.99 23.71
CA LYS A 12 -25.80 18.89 23.75
C LYS A 12 -24.62 18.13 24.39
N ILE A 13 -23.65 17.76 23.56
CA ILE A 13 -22.33 17.30 24.00
C ILE A 13 -21.64 18.47 24.71
N PRO A 14 -21.14 18.31 25.96
CA PRO A 14 -20.52 19.39 26.69
C PRO A 14 -19.26 19.91 25.98
N PRO A 15 -18.97 21.24 25.97
CA PRO A 15 -17.81 21.82 25.36
C PRO A 15 -16.59 21.55 26.24
N GLY A 16 -15.76 20.57 25.89
CA GLY A 16 -14.55 20.30 26.68
C GLY A 16 -13.63 19.19 26.18
N ASP A 17 -14.06 18.33 25.26
CA ASP A 17 -13.25 17.18 24.83
C ASP A 17 -13.30 16.94 23.29
N HIS A 18 -13.42 18.04 22.52
CA HIS A 18 -13.66 17.96 21.07
C HIS A 18 -12.48 17.45 20.23
N GLY A 19 -11.24 17.42 20.75
CA GLY A 19 -10.07 16.99 19.99
C GLY A 19 -9.75 15.49 20.09
N VAL A 20 -9.64 14.98 21.30
CA VAL A 20 -9.18 13.60 21.54
C VAL A 20 -10.29 12.58 21.30
N GLY A 21 -11.52 12.90 21.69
CA GLY A 21 -12.68 12.04 21.45
C GLY A 21 -12.99 11.86 19.98
N GLU A 22 -12.89 12.93 19.20
CA GLU A 22 -13.10 12.90 17.74
C GLU A 22 -12.00 12.12 17.01
N LEU A 23 -10.72 12.33 17.36
CA LEU A 23 -9.61 11.57 16.81
C LEU A 23 -9.74 10.07 17.11
N CYS A 24 -10.15 9.73 18.33
CA CYS A 24 -10.36 8.34 18.72
C CYS A 24 -11.53 7.70 17.94
N ALA A 25 -12.60 8.45 17.69
CA ALA A 25 -13.72 7.99 16.88
C ALA A 25 -13.32 7.78 15.41
N GLN A 26 -12.55 8.69 14.84
CA GLN A 26 -12.04 8.57 13.47
C GLN A 26 -11.04 7.41 13.33
N ALA A 27 -10.15 7.20 14.30
CA ALA A 27 -9.25 6.04 14.32
C ALA A 27 -10.02 4.71 14.39
N LYS A 28 -11.06 4.63 15.23
CA LYS A 28 -11.95 3.46 15.28
C LYS A 28 -12.67 3.23 13.96
N ALA A 29 -13.14 4.29 13.31
CA ALA A 29 -13.79 4.19 12.00
C ALA A 29 -12.80 3.69 10.92
N ALA A 30 -11.59 4.26 10.85
CA ALA A 30 -10.55 3.79 9.93
C ALA A 30 -10.21 2.30 10.16
N TRP A 31 -10.08 1.88 11.40
CA TRP A 31 -9.88 0.46 11.76
C TRP A 31 -11.05 -0.42 11.36
N ALA A 32 -12.30 0.04 11.54
CA ALA A 32 -13.49 -0.70 11.13
C ALA A 32 -13.54 -0.93 9.62
N ILE A 33 -13.13 0.08 8.82
CA ILE A 33 -13.01 -0.03 7.36
C ILE A 33 -11.94 -1.06 7.01
N ALA A 34 -10.73 -0.93 7.55
CA ALA A 34 -9.66 -1.90 7.31
C ALA A 34 -10.06 -3.32 7.70
N LYS A 35 -10.70 -3.51 8.86
CA LYS A 35 -11.19 -4.80 9.33
C LYS A 35 -12.24 -5.41 8.39
N LYS A 36 -13.14 -4.59 7.83
CA LYS A 36 -14.10 -5.01 6.80
C LYS A 36 -13.36 -5.63 5.61
N ASP A 37 -12.35 -4.97 5.08
CA ASP A 37 -11.59 -5.44 3.93
C ASP A 37 -10.78 -6.69 4.23
N ILE A 38 -10.15 -6.75 5.40
CA ILE A 38 -9.47 -7.95 5.89
C ILE A 38 -10.40 -9.17 5.84
N THR A 39 -11.62 -9.01 6.34
CA THR A 39 -12.57 -10.11 6.45
C THR A 39 -13.13 -10.54 5.10
N ILE A 40 -13.35 -9.59 4.18
CA ILE A 40 -14.07 -9.85 2.92
C ILE A 40 -13.12 -10.19 1.78
N TYR A 41 -11.94 -9.57 1.72
CA TYR A 41 -11.12 -9.56 0.51
C TYR A 41 -9.80 -10.34 0.62
N TYR A 42 -9.15 -10.42 1.79
CA TYR A 42 -7.78 -10.95 1.92
C TYR A 42 -7.59 -12.37 1.37
N LEU A 43 -8.58 -13.23 1.51
CA LEU A 43 -8.51 -14.61 1.03
C LEU A 43 -9.12 -14.81 -0.37
N LYS A 44 -9.47 -13.74 -1.08
CA LYS A 44 -9.97 -13.89 -2.46
C LYS A 44 -8.84 -14.34 -3.39
N PRO A 45 -9.10 -15.34 -4.27
CA PRO A 45 -8.06 -15.92 -5.13
C PRO A 45 -7.34 -14.90 -6.00
N ASN A 46 -8.05 -13.92 -6.57
CA ASN A 46 -7.47 -12.88 -7.40
C ASN A 46 -6.48 -11.97 -6.64
N ILE A 47 -6.71 -11.74 -5.36
CA ILE A 47 -5.83 -10.94 -4.50
C ILE A 47 -4.58 -11.73 -4.15
N ILE A 48 -4.73 -13.01 -3.78
CA ILE A 48 -3.59 -13.90 -3.48
C ILE A 48 -2.72 -14.08 -4.72
N VAL A 49 -3.32 -14.33 -5.88
CA VAL A 49 -2.58 -14.49 -7.14
C VAL A 49 -1.82 -13.23 -7.50
N SER A 50 -2.47 -12.06 -7.45
CA SER A 50 -1.84 -10.79 -7.79
C SER A 50 -0.82 -10.32 -6.74
N GLY A 51 -1.13 -10.49 -5.45
CA GLY A 51 -0.30 -9.97 -4.37
C GLY A 51 0.90 -10.86 -3.99
N LEU A 52 0.80 -12.19 -4.19
CA LEU A 52 1.83 -13.14 -3.78
C LEU A 52 2.37 -13.98 -4.94
N LEU A 53 1.49 -14.71 -5.64
CA LEU A 53 1.95 -15.69 -6.62
C LEU A 53 2.61 -15.05 -7.83
N PHE A 54 2.03 -13.97 -8.36
CA PHE A 54 2.60 -13.28 -9.50
C PHE A 54 4.00 -12.70 -9.22
N PRO A 55 4.23 -11.94 -8.11
CA PRO A 55 5.57 -11.50 -7.75
C PRO A 55 6.56 -12.65 -7.56
N LEU A 56 6.14 -13.74 -6.91
CA LEU A 56 6.98 -14.89 -6.66
C LEU A 56 7.41 -15.57 -7.96
N PHE A 57 6.47 -15.87 -8.87
CA PHE A 57 6.80 -16.51 -10.13
C PHE A 57 7.62 -15.62 -11.06
N MET A 58 7.30 -14.33 -11.12
CA MET A 58 8.07 -13.36 -11.87
C MET A 58 9.52 -13.31 -11.37
N PHE A 59 9.70 -13.28 -10.06
CA PHE A 59 11.02 -13.26 -9.44
C PHE A 59 11.78 -14.56 -9.70
N LEU A 60 11.14 -15.73 -9.57
CA LEU A 60 11.76 -17.02 -9.87
C LEU A 60 12.18 -17.12 -11.34
N ALA A 61 11.38 -16.60 -12.26
CA ALA A 61 11.73 -16.58 -13.69
C ALA A 61 13.00 -15.74 -13.95
N PHE A 62 13.14 -14.58 -13.29
CA PHE A 62 14.34 -13.77 -13.37
C PHE A 62 15.55 -14.42 -12.68
N ALA A 63 15.33 -15.07 -11.54
CA ALA A 63 16.39 -15.76 -10.80
C ALA A 63 16.94 -16.95 -11.58
N ALA A 64 16.11 -17.73 -12.25
CA ALA A 64 16.50 -18.89 -13.05
C ALA A 64 17.43 -18.53 -14.22
N GLY A 65 17.34 -17.32 -14.76
CA GLY A 65 18.20 -16.81 -15.82
C GLY A 65 19.56 -16.27 -15.37
N LYS A 66 19.77 -16.15 -14.05
CA LYS A 66 20.98 -15.57 -13.46
C LYS A 66 21.66 -16.60 -12.54
N ASN A 67 22.96 -16.82 -12.72
CA ASN A 67 23.78 -17.63 -11.80
C ASN A 67 24.11 -16.82 -10.52
N VAL A 68 23.09 -16.30 -9.82
CA VAL A 68 23.24 -15.54 -8.59
C VAL A 68 22.62 -16.32 -7.45
N ALA A 69 23.28 -16.32 -6.28
CA ALA A 69 22.75 -16.96 -5.09
C ALA A 69 21.37 -16.37 -4.74
N LEU A 70 20.37 -17.23 -4.54
CA LEU A 70 18.97 -16.81 -4.25
C LEU A 70 18.87 -15.87 -3.05
N GLY A 71 19.74 -16.05 -2.04
CA GLY A 71 19.76 -15.17 -0.87
C GLY A 71 20.05 -13.70 -1.18
N ILE A 72 20.84 -13.42 -2.23
CA ILE A 72 21.13 -12.03 -2.65
C ILE A 72 19.90 -11.36 -3.27
N LEU A 73 18.97 -12.17 -3.78
CA LEU A 73 17.79 -11.70 -4.48
C LEU A 73 16.58 -11.48 -3.54
N ILE A 74 16.65 -11.94 -2.28
CA ILE A 74 15.53 -11.85 -1.32
C ILE A 74 15.05 -10.40 -1.07
N PRO A 75 15.94 -9.41 -0.86
CA PRO A 75 15.50 -8.03 -0.67
C PRO A 75 14.62 -7.52 -1.81
N GLY A 76 15.04 -7.77 -3.05
CA GLY A 76 14.27 -7.42 -4.24
C GLY A 76 12.91 -8.12 -4.31
N LEU A 77 12.85 -9.42 -3.93
CA LEU A 77 11.58 -10.14 -3.85
C LEU A 77 10.65 -9.53 -2.81
N ILE A 78 11.16 -9.12 -1.64
CA ILE A 78 10.37 -8.44 -0.61
C ILE A 78 9.82 -7.12 -1.17
N ALA A 79 10.66 -6.29 -1.81
CA ALA A 79 10.26 -5.01 -2.36
C ALA A 79 9.16 -5.14 -3.43
N VAL A 80 9.30 -6.10 -4.36
CA VAL A 80 8.29 -6.37 -5.39
C VAL A 80 7.00 -6.94 -4.79
N THR A 81 7.13 -7.83 -3.81
CA THR A 81 5.96 -8.37 -3.10
C THR A 81 5.19 -7.26 -2.39
N LEU A 82 5.89 -6.33 -1.73
CA LEU A 82 5.25 -5.15 -1.12
C LEU A 82 4.54 -4.29 -2.16
N LEU A 83 5.16 -3.98 -3.29
CA LEU A 83 4.53 -3.23 -4.37
C LEU A 83 3.20 -3.87 -4.81
N PHE A 84 3.22 -5.17 -5.08
CA PHE A 84 2.04 -5.87 -5.58
C PHE A 84 0.97 -6.07 -4.52
N SER A 85 1.35 -6.53 -3.33
CA SER A 85 0.39 -6.85 -2.28
C SER A 85 -0.28 -5.59 -1.71
N SER A 86 0.49 -4.53 -1.40
CA SER A 86 -0.07 -3.33 -0.79
C SER A 86 -1.03 -2.56 -1.69
N SER A 87 -0.79 -2.56 -2.99
CA SER A 87 -1.62 -1.81 -3.95
C SER A 87 -2.68 -2.66 -4.67
N THR A 88 -3.06 -3.83 -4.13
CA THR A 88 -4.05 -4.73 -4.78
C THR A 88 -5.43 -4.69 -4.13
N ILE A 89 -5.52 -4.43 -2.84
CA ILE A 89 -6.79 -4.54 -2.08
C ILE A 89 -7.81 -3.53 -2.60
N GLU A 90 -7.50 -2.26 -2.56
CA GLU A 90 -8.39 -1.16 -2.89
C GLU A 90 -8.84 -1.17 -4.36
N PRO A 91 -7.97 -1.46 -5.34
CA PRO A 91 -8.37 -1.68 -6.74
C PRO A 91 -9.37 -2.81 -6.96
N VAL A 92 -9.48 -3.73 -6.03
CA VAL A 92 -10.47 -4.81 -6.07
C VAL A 92 -11.69 -4.49 -5.23
N SER A 93 -11.51 -3.99 -4.00
CA SER A 93 -12.60 -3.77 -3.03
C SER A 93 -13.51 -2.62 -3.48
N ILE A 94 -12.96 -1.45 -3.78
CA ILE A 94 -13.73 -0.23 -4.02
C ILE A 94 -14.63 -0.33 -5.26
N PRO A 95 -14.19 -0.84 -6.44
CA PRO A 95 -15.09 -1.06 -7.56
C PRO A 95 -16.23 -2.06 -7.26
N ILE A 96 -15.95 -3.13 -6.52
CA ILE A 96 -16.98 -4.08 -6.08
C ILE A 96 -17.98 -3.38 -5.16
N GLU A 97 -17.51 -2.57 -4.23
CA GLU A 97 -18.37 -1.83 -3.30
C GLU A 97 -19.20 -0.76 -3.99
N ARG A 98 -18.69 -0.11 -5.03
CA ARG A 98 -19.47 0.78 -5.89
C ARG A 98 -20.59 0.02 -6.59
N ARG A 99 -20.28 -1.11 -7.21
CA ARG A 99 -21.27 -1.97 -7.89
C ARG A 99 -22.37 -2.46 -6.94
N THR A 100 -22.03 -2.74 -5.68
CA THR A 100 -22.97 -3.20 -4.64
C THR A 100 -23.62 -2.06 -3.86
N LYS A 101 -23.32 -0.79 -4.19
CA LYS A 101 -23.81 0.40 -3.50
C LYS A 101 -23.43 0.50 -2.01
N THR A 102 -22.44 -0.29 -1.59
CA THR A 102 -21.94 -0.25 -0.21
C THR A 102 -20.98 0.91 0.00
N PHE A 103 -20.23 1.30 -1.03
CA PHE A 103 -19.34 2.47 -0.99
C PHE A 103 -20.11 3.78 -0.82
N GLU A 104 -21.26 3.94 -1.46
CA GLU A 104 -22.13 5.11 -1.29
C GLU A 104 -22.66 5.23 0.15
N ARG A 105 -22.99 4.08 0.78
CA ARG A 105 -23.39 4.05 2.20
C ARG A 105 -22.23 4.44 3.11
N LEU A 106 -20.99 4.03 2.77
CA LEU A 106 -19.80 4.39 3.53
C LEU A 106 -19.55 5.90 3.48
N ILE A 107 -19.67 6.52 2.31
CA ILE A 107 -19.53 7.99 2.15
C ILE A 107 -20.64 8.77 2.86
N SER A 108 -21.85 8.21 2.92
CA SER A 108 -22.99 8.82 3.63
C SER A 108 -22.93 8.66 5.15
N ALA A 109 -21.97 7.88 5.68
CA ALA A 109 -21.78 7.72 7.11
C ALA A 109 -21.20 9.01 7.74
N PRO A 110 -21.41 9.27 9.04
CA PRO A 110 -20.86 10.44 9.72
C PRO A 110 -19.35 10.28 10.02
N VAL A 111 -18.57 10.04 8.96
CA VAL A 111 -17.13 9.81 8.98
C VAL A 111 -16.47 10.70 7.94
N SER A 112 -15.34 11.31 8.28
CA SER A 112 -14.65 12.18 7.33
C SER A 112 -14.11 11.39 6.12
N LEU A 113 -14.13 12.02 4.94
CA LEU A 113 -13.58 11.43 3.72
C LEU A 113 -12.08 11.07 3.89
N HIS A 114 -11.33 11.87 4.67
CA HIS A 114 -9.94 11.56 5.02
C HIS A 114 -9.83 10.23 5.77
N THR A 115 -10.73 9.97 6.71
CA THR A 115 -10.77 8.73 7.49
C THR A 115 -11.11 7.54 6.61
N ILE A 116 -12.02 7.70 5.64
CA ILE A 116 -12.36 6.65 4.68
C ILE A 116 -11.13 6.31 3.84
N VAL A 117 -10.53 7.30 3.18
CA VAL A 117 -9.35 7.09 2.31
C VAL A 117 -8.18 6.49 3.10
N PHE A 118 -7.95 6.94 4.34
CA PHE A 118 -6.91 6.39 5.19
C PHE A 118 -7.24 4.95 5.65
N GLY A 119 -8.49 4.65 5.98
CA GLY A 119 -8.93 3.31 6.38
C GLY A 119 -8.79 2.29 5.25
N GLU A 120 -9.13 2.66 4.03
CA GLU A 120 -8.87 1.86 2.84
C GLU A 120 -7.37 1.59 2.68
N SER A 121 -6.53 2.64 2.67
CA SER A 121 -5.07 2.46 2.58
C SER A 121 -4.50 1.61 3.71
N LEU A 122 -5.07 1.68 4.92
CA LEU A 122 -4.65 0.86 6.05
C LEU A 122 -4.87 -0.64 5.78
N SER A 123 -5.92 -1.00 5.03
CA SER A 123 -6.17 -2.40 4.70
C SER A 123 -5.09 -2.97 3.78
N GLY A 124 -4.73 -2.28 2.69
CA GLY A 124 -3.65 -2.72 1.80
C GLY A 124 -2.28 -2.77 2.51
N PHE A 125 -2.01 -1.79 3.38
CA PHE A 125 -0.82 -1.79 4.23
C PHE A 125 -0.73 -3.05 5.10
N LEU A 126 -1.78 -3.37 5.85
CA LEU A 126 -1.80 -4.54 6.74
C LEU A 126 -1.69 -5.86 5.97
N TYR A 127 -2.37 -5.96 4.83
CA TYR A 127 -2.26 -7.12 3.95
C TYR A 127 -0.83 -7.32 3.48
N SER A 128 -0.18 -6.26 3.01
CA SER A 128 1.18 -6.36 2.46
C SER A 128 2.23 -6.75 3.50
N ILE A 129 2.10 -6.28 4.73
CA ILE A 129 2.96 -6.72 5.84
C ILE A 129 2.86 -8.23 6.02
N GLY A 130 1.64 -8.78 6.05
CA GLY A 130 1.42 -10.22 6.17
C GLY A 130 2.02 -11.01 5.01
N ILE A 131 1.82 -10.56 3.77
CA ILE A 131 2.33 -11.22 2.57
C ILE A 131 3.86 -11.12 2.45
N ALA A 132 4.47 -9.98 2.81
CA ALA A 132 5.91 -9.78 2.77
C ALA A 132 6.67 -10.68 3.77
N MET A 133 5.97 -11.19 4.82
CA MET A 133 6.56 -12.19 5.71
C MET A 133 6.91 -13.49 4.97
N VAL A 134 6.22 -13.83 3.88
CA VAL A 134 6.50 -15.07 3.13
C VAL A 134 7.92 -15.08 2.55
N PRO A 135 8.32 -14.11 1.68
CA PRO A 135 9.70 -14.07 1.19
C PRO A 135 10.74 -13.82 2.31
N LEU A 136 10.38 -13.06 3.33
CA LEU A 136 11.26 -12.81 4.47
C LEU A 136 11.58 -14.10 5.24
N VAL A 137 10.57 -14.90 5.57
CA VAL A 137 10.72 -16.18 6.25
C VAL A 137 11.49 -17.18 5.39
N ILE A 138 11.22 -17.23 4.08
CA ILE A 138 12.00 -18.07 3.15
C ILE A 138 13.46 -17.65 3.15
N GLY A 139 13.75 -16.35 3.07
CA GLY A 139 15.11 -15.83 3.12
C GLY A 139 15.85 -16.21 4.40
N LEU A 140 15.21 -16.03 5.55
CA LEU A 140 15.80 -16.29 6.86
C LEU A 140 15.97 -17.79 7.14
N LEU A 141 14.89 -18.59 7.01
CA LEU A 141 14.85 -19.98 7.49
C LEU A 141 15.35 -20.98 6.46
N VAL A 142 15.09 -20.72 5.15
CA VAL A 142 15.45 -21.67 4.09
C VAL A 142 16.83 -21.35 3.49
N LEU A 143 17.10 -20.06 3.28
CA LEU A 143 18.33 -19.62 2.61
C LEU A 143 19.41 -19.13 3.59
N GLY A 144 19.07 -18.97 4.88
CA GLY A 144 20.01 -18.54 5.91
C GLY A 144 20.59 -17.14 5.67
N THR A 145 19.84 -16.25 5.00
CA THR A 145 20.31 -14.89 4.71
C THR A 145 20.34 -14.04 5.99
N PRO A 146 21.50 -13.49 6.38
CA PRO A 146 21.56 -12.63 7.56
C PRO A 146 20.88 -11.30 7.32
N ILE A 147 20.32 -10.72 8.38
CA ILE A 147 19.79 -9.35 8.41
C ILE A 147 20.60 -8.54 9.43
N PRO A 148 21.66 -7.86 8.99
CA PRO A 148 22.51 -7.06 9.88
C PRO A 148 21.77 -5.89 10.55
N ASP A 149 20.82 -5.26 9.85
CA ASP A 149 20.10 -4.11 10.37
C ASP A 149 18.57 -4.31 10.30
N MET A 150 18.00 -4.76 11.42
CA MET A 150 16.57 -4.96 11.57
C MET A 150 15.78 -3.63 11.53
N THR A 151 16.40 -2.51 11.94
CA THR A 151 15.74 -1.21 11.93
C THR A 151 15.48 -0.74 10.50
N LEU A 152 16.49 -0.84 9.64
CA LEU A 152 16.35 -0.52 8.22
C LEU A 152 15.34 -1.44 7.52
N LEU A 153 15.30 -2.74 7.88
CA LEU A 153 14.31 -3.65 7.33
C LEU A 153 12.89 -3.23 7.68
N VAL A 154 12.63 -2.97 8.95
CA VAL A 154 11.28 -2.54 9.40
C VAL A 154 10.88 -1.23 8.76
N LEU A 155 11.77 -0.23 8.71
CA LEU A 155 11.52 1.04 8.03
C LEU A 155 11.24 0.84 6.54
N GLY A 156 12.07 0.06 5.85
CA GLY A 156 11.91 -0.25 4.43
C GLY A 156 10.58 -0.94 4.14
N ILE A 157 10.21 -1.96 4.90
CA ILE A 157 8.93 -2.67 4.74
C ILE A 157 7.75 -1.73 5.02
N VAL A 158 7.75 -1.03 6.14
CA VAL A 158 6.63 -0.18 6.57
C VAL A 158 6.41 0.98 5.60
N LEU A 159 7.47 1.72 5.25
CA LEU A 159 7.36 2.88 4.38
C LEU A 159 6.99 2.49 2.94
N THR A 160 7.56 1.40 2.42
CA THR A 160 7.20 0.87 1.10
C THR A 160 5.75 0.40 1.07
N ALA A 161 5.31 -0.34 2.09
CA ALA A 161 3.95 -0.83 2.20
C ALA A 161 2.92 0.30 2.23
N ILE A 162 3.11 1.32 3.06
CA ILE A 162 2.16 2.43 3.17
C ILE A 162 2.17 3.31 1.91
N CYS A 163 3.33 3.52 1.29
CA CYS A 163 3.45 4.27 0.05
C CYS A 163 2.66 3.62 -1.09
N PHE A 164 2.80 2.31 -1.29
CA PHE A 164 2.11 1.61 -2.38
C PHE A 164 0.66 1.26 -2.07
N SER A 165 0.29 1.13 -0.82
CA SER A 165 -1.12 1.05 -0.42
C SER A 165 -1.86 2.34 -0.78
N THR A 166 -1.28 3.50 -0.48
CA THR A 166 -1.88 4.78 -0.90
C THR A 166 -1.91 4.96 -2.42
N MET A 167 -0.96 4.40 -3.16
CA MET A 167 -1.02 4.35 -4.63
C MET A 167 -2.22 3.51 -5.10
N GLY A 168 -2.47 2.36 -4.47
CA GLY A 168 -3.64 1.52 -4.75
C GLY A 168 -4.95 2.29 -4.52
N THR A 169 -5.08 2.93 -3.36
CA THR A 169 -6.23 3.77 -3.00
C THR A 169 -6.40 4.95 -3.98
N LEU A 170 -5.31 5.60 -4.37
CA LEU A 170 -5.31 6.68 -5.35
C LEU A 170 -5.91 6.25 -6.70
N LEU A 171 -5.50 5.12 -7.24
CA LEU A 171 -6.00 4.61 -8.51
C LEU A 171 -7.45 4.10 -8.39
N ALA A 172 -7.81 3.52 -7.26
CA ALA A 172 -9.17 3.10 -6.96
C ALA A 172 -10.17 4.27 -6.82
N ALA A 173 -9.69 5.52 -6.73
CA ALA A 173 -10.54 6.70 -6.79
C ALA A 173 -11.22 6.88 -8.15
N TYR A 174 -10.68 6.29 -9.23
CA TYR A 174 -11.30 6.35 -10.55
C TYR A 174 -12.71 5.73 -10.53
N PRO A 175 -13.73 6.43 -11.08
CA PRO A 175 -15.14 6.04 -10.95
C PRO A 175 -15.51 4.90 -11.90
N THR A 176 -15.17 3.68 -11.52
CA THR A 176 -15.56 2.44 -12.24
C THR A 176 -16.11 1.42 -11.25
N GLU A 177 -16.97 0.53 -11.76
CA GLU A 177 -17.48 -0.63 -11.03
C GLU A 177 -16.72 -1.92 -11.40
N SER A 178 -15.71 -1.82 -12.25
CA SER A 178 -14.91 -2.94 -12.75
C SER A 178 -13.53 -2.99 -12.07
N PRO A 179 -13.25 -3.98 -11.21
CA PRO A 179 -11.90 -4.19 -10.70
C PRO A 179 -10.84 -4.38 -11.78
N GLY A 180 -11.24 -4.97 -12.93
CA GLY A 180 -10.34 -5.22 -14.05
C GLY A 180 -9.77 -3.94 -14.66
N ASP A 181 -10.55 -2.88 -14.73
CA ASP A 181 -10.12 -1.59 -15.28
C ASP A 181 -9.02 -0.98 -14.40
N ILE A 182 -9.25 -0.92 -13.08
CA ILE A 182 -8.27 -0.39 -12.13
C ILE A 182 -7.00 -1.26 -12.10
N MET A 183 -7.15 -2.58 -12.10
CA MET A 183 -6.00 -3.50 -12.12
C MET A 183 -5.17 -3.35 -13.38
N SER A 184 -5.79 -3.10 -14.53
CA SER A 184 -5.09 -2.84 -15.79
C SER A 184 -4.30 -1.54 -15.74
N MET A 185 -4.91 -0.45 -15.24
CA MET A 185 -4.23 0.84 -15.02
C MET A 185 -3.05 0.68 -14.05
N LEU A 186 -3.28 -0.06 -12.97
CA LEU A 186 -2.27 -0.29 -11.94
C LEU A 186 -1.08 -1.08 -12.48
N ASN A 187 -1.32 -2.14 -13.26
CA ASN A 187 -0.25 -2.94 -13.86
C ASN A 187 0.55 -2.14 -14.91
N LEU A 188 -0.08 -1.20 -15.62
CA LEU A 188 0.62 -0.29 -16.53
C LEU A 188 1.65 0.59 -15.79
N ILE A 189 1.40 0.89 -14.51
CA ILE A 189 2.32 1.66 -13.65
C ILE A 189 3.33 0.73 -12.97
N ARG A 190 2.88 -0.38 -12.39
CA ARG A 190 3.72 -1.32 -11.63
C ARG A 190 4.85 -1.92 -12.46
N LEU A 191 4.54 -2.37 -13.69
CA LEU A 191 5.53 -3.05 -14.51
C LEU A 191 6.73 -2.13 -14.85
N PRO A 192 6.56 -0.90 -15.34
CA PRO A 192 7.69 0.02 -15.49
C PRO A 192 8.43 0.28 -14.17
N LEU A 193 7.70 0.53 -13.07
CA LEU A 193 8.33 0.80 -11.76
C LEU A 193 9.29 -0.30 -11.33
N ILE A 194 8.94 -1.58 -11.55
CA ILE A 194 9.80 -2.71 -11.17
C ILE A 194 11.10 -2.71 -11.98
N PHE A 195 11.02 -2.50 -13.30
CA PHE A 195 12.20 -2.57 -14.15
C PHE A 195 13.16 -1.41 -13.94
N ILE A 196 12.65 -0.22 -13.58
CA ILE A 196 13.49 0.96 -13.33
C ILE A 196 14.00 1.06 -11.89
N SER A 197 13.45 0.28 -10.95
CA SER A 197 13.74 0.41 -9.51
C SER A 197 15.07 -0.17 -9.03
N GLY A 198 15.84 -0.80 -9.89
CA GLY A 198 17.05 -1.50 -9.46
C GLY A 198 16.83 -2.90 -8.87
N THR A 199 15.57 -3.35 -8.78
CA THR A 199 15.22 -4.65 -8.19
C THR A 199 15.74 -5.83 -9.01
N PHE A 200 15.58 -5.80 -10.33
CA PHE A 200 16.02 -6.85 -11.25
C PHE A 200 17.30 -6.51 -12.00
N ILE A 201 17.49 -5.26 -12.33
CA ILE A 201 18.66 -4.76 -13.03
C ILE A 201 19.36 -3.78 -12.09
N PRO A 202 20.57 -4.08 -11.59
CA PRO A 202 21.33 -3.16 -10.76
C PRO A 202 21.43 -1.78 -11.43
N LEU A 203 21.23 -0.72 -10.66
CA LEU A 203 21.22 0.65 -11.19
C LEU A 203 22.54 1.04 -11.87
N ASP A 204 23.65 0.47 -11.42
CA ASP A 204 24.96 0.71 -12.03
C ASP A 204 25.11 0.08 -13.42
N ALA A 205 24.33 -0.95 -13.73
CA ALA A 205 24.26 -1.58 -15.04
C ALA A 205 23.28 -0.88 -16.01
N MET A 206 22.52 0.10 -15.52
CA MET A 206 21.57 0.84 -16.35
C MET A 206 22.23 1.95 -17.16
N PRO A 207 21.72 2.25 -18.36
CA PRO A 207 22.15 3.44 -19.10
C PRO A 207 21.80 4.71 -18.34
N PRO A 208 22.48 5.86 -18.57
CA PRO A 208 22.29 7.09 -17.80
C PRO A 208 20.84 7.58 -17.72
N ILE A 209 20.08 7.41 -18.80
CA ILE A 209 18.64 7.75 -18.84
C ILE A 209 17.84 6.84 -17.90
N GLY A 210 18.10 5.53 -17.91
CA GLY A 210 17.44 4.57 -17.02
C GLY A 210 17.71 4.89 -15.56
N LYS A 211 18.95 5.24 -15.22
CA LYS A 211 19.36 5.66 -13.88
C LYS A 211 18.66 6.97 -13.45
N ALA A 212 18.52 7.95 -14.35
CA ALA A 212 17.81 9.19 -14.04
C ALA A 212 16.31 8.95 -13.81
N VAL A 213 15.69 8.07 -14.58
CA VAL A 213 14.26 7.72 -14.43
C VAL A 213 14.02 6.90 -13.16
N SER A 214 14.99 6.07 -12.72
CA SER A 214 14.85 5.28 -11.49
C SER A 214 14.66 6.15 -10.25
N PHE A 215 15.23 7.36 -10.22
CA PHE A 215 15.06 8.28 -9.09
C PHE A 215 13.64 8.83 -8.94
N LEU A 216 12.80 8.70 -9.97
CA LEU A 216 11.38 9.04 -9.89
C LEU A 216 10.53 7.90 -9.31
N SER A 217 11.09 6.69 -9.20
CA SER A 217 10.38 5.52 -8.71
C SER A 217 10.44 5.42 -7.18
N PRO A 218 9.31 5.45 -6.47
CA PRO A 218 9.30 5.21 -5.02
C PRO A 218 9.84 3.82 -4.66
N LEU A 219 9.70 2.85 -5.57
CA LEU A 219 10.20 1.50 -5.35
C LEU A 219 11.73 1.46 -5.25
N THR A 220 12.43 2.37 -5.92
CA THR A 220 13.90 2.48 -5.84
C THR A 220 14.34 2.70 -4.41
N TYR A 221 13.73 3.65 -3.71
CA TYR A 221 14.07 4.00 -2.32
C TYR A 221 13.65 2.92 -1.33
N GLY A 222 12.48 2.30 -1.54
CA GLY A 222 12.04 1.17 -0.72
C GLY A 222 12.94 -0.05 -0.88
N ASN A 223 13.33 -0.36 -2.11
CA ASN A 223 14.25 -1.45 -2.41
C ASN A 223 15.65 -1.19 -1.84
N ASP A 224 16.14 0.06 -1.90
CA ASP A 224 17.44 0.45 -1.36
C ASP A 224 17.50 0.26 0.16
N LEU A 225 16.50 0.72 0.91
CA LEU A 225 16.39 0.49 2.37
C LEU A 225 16.38 -1.01 2.71
N ILE A 226 15.62 -1.81 1.96
CA ILE A 226 15.54 -3.25 2.19
C ILE A 226 16.88 -3.91 1.85
N GLN A 227 17.54 -3.56 0.74
CA GLN A 227 18.86 -4.07 0.38
C GLN A 227 19.91 -3.70 1.43
N ALA A 228 19.92 -2.46 1.89
CA ALA A 228 20.82 -2.01 2.96
C ALA A 228 20.66 -2.82 4.26
N SER A 229 19.41 -3.18 4.60
CA SER A 229 19.13 -3.99 5.79
C SER A 229 19.75 -5.40 5.74
N PHE A 230 19.94 -5.95 4.54
CA PHE A 230 20.62 -7.22 4.30
C PHE A 230 22.15 -7.07 4.13
N GLY A 231 22.70 -5.88 4.41
CA GLY A 231 24.14 -5.61 4.27
C GLY A 231 24.62 -5.45 2.83
N GLN A 232 23.70 -5.27 1.88
CA GLN A 232 24.04 -4.92 0.50
C GLN A 232 24.38 -3.42 0.40
N GLN A 233 25.12 -3.05 -0.63
CA GLN A 233 25.55 -1.66 -0.80
C GLN A 233 24.32 -0.78 -1.11
N ALA A 234 24.03 0.15 -0.19
CA ALA A 234 23.01 1.18 -0.41
C ALA A 234 23.43 2.16 -1.51
N LEU A 235 22.48 2.60 -2.29
CA LEU A 235 22.69 3.60 -3.33
C LEU A 235 22.65 5.01 -2.74
N PHE A 236 21.74 5.21 -1.76
CA PHE A 236 21.49 6.49 -1.12
C PHE A 236 21.78 6.42 0.39
N ASN A 237 21.76 7.59 1.02
CA ASN A 237 21.69 7.65 2.47
C ASN A 237 20.30 7.18 2.92
N PRO A 238 20.18 6.24 3.88
CA PRO A 238 18.89 5.74 4.36
C PRO A 238 17.92 6.84 4.82
N LEU A 239 18.43 7.97 5.33
CA LEU A 239 17.59 9.11 5.67
C LEU A 239 16.94 9.76 4.43
N ALA A 240 17.64 9.80 3.31
CA ALA A 240 17.08 10.32 2.06
C ALA A 240 15.95 9.43 1.56
N ASP A 241 16.13 8.10 1.62
CA ASP A 241 15.10 7.14 1.22
C ASP A 241 13.83 7.29 2.08
N VAL A 242 13.99 7.39 3.38
CA VAL A 242 12.88 7.61 4.32
C VAL A 242 12.13 8.90 3.98
N VAL A 243 12.85 10.00 3.78
CA VAL A 243 12.24 11.30 3.46
C VAL A 243 11.48 11.24 2.14
N VAL A 244 12.05 10.64 1.10
CA VAL A 244 11.39 10.52 -0.21
C VAL A 244 10.13 9.66 -0.10
N LEU A 245 10.18 8.51 0.57
CA LEU A 245 9.01 7.64 0.73
C LEU A 245 7.88 8.34 1.51
N ILE A 246 8.21 9.09 2.56
CA ILE A 246 7.23 9.88 3.31
C ILE A 246 6.62 10.98 2.43
N LEU A 247 7.42 11.69 1.65
CA LEU A 247 6.93 12.73 0.74
C LEU A 247 5.99 12.13 -0.32
N VAL A 248 6.36 11.02 -0.93
CA VAL A 248 5.51 10.35 -1.93
C VAL A 248 4.22 9.86 -1.30
N PHE A 249 4.26 9.27 -0.11
CA PHE A 249 3.06 8.89 0.65
C PHE A 249 2.12 10.09 0.85
N ILE A 250 2.64 11.23 1.33
CA ILE A 250 1.84 12.44 1.55
C ILE A 250 1.22 12.94 0.24
N VAL A 251 1.99 12.95 -0.85
CA VAL A 251 1.52 13.37 -2.18
C VAL A 251 0.41 12.43 -2.68
N PHE A 252 0.60 11.12 -2.59
CA PHE A 252 -0.42 10.16 -3.01
C PHE A 252 -1.70 10.27 -2.18
N GLN A 253 -1.58 10.41 -0.85
CA GLN A 253 -2.72 10.58 0.04
C GLN A 253 -3.49 11.87 -0.27
N PHE A 254 -2.78 12.97 -0.53
CA PHE A 254 -3.39 14.24 -0.88
C PHE A 254 -4.13 14.17 -2.23
N ILE A 255 -3.50 13.57 -3.25
CA ILE A 255 -4.12 13.42 -4.57
C ILE A 255 -5.33 12.46 -4.47
N ALA A 256 -5.20 11.34 -3.76
CA ALA A 256 -6.31 10.41 -3.53
C ALA A 256 -7.50 11.13 -2.92
N HIS A 257 -7.30 11.87 -1.82
CA HIS A 257 -8.36 12.64 -1.18
C HIS A 257 -9.04 13.62 -2.15
N ARG A 258 -8.24 14.35 -2.97
CA ARG A 258 -8.78 15.27 -3.98
C ARG A 258 -9.62 14.57 -5.05
N LEU A 259 -9.17 13.41 -5.51
CA LEU A 259 -9.91 12.63 -6.52
C LEU A 259 -11.20 12.04 -5.94
N TYR A 260 -11.15 11.47 -4.75
CA TYR A 260 -12.36 10.97 -4.08
C TYR A 260 -13.39 12.07 -3.88
N ARG A 261 -12.96 13.25 -3.45
CA ARG A 261 -13.86 14.41 -3.34
C ARG A 261 -14.48 14.80 -4.68
N LYS A 262 -13.64 14.91 -5.73
CA LYS A 262 -14.09 15.32 -7.07
C LYS A 262 -15.10 14.36 -7.71
N PHE A 263 -14.97 13.06 -7.45
CA PHE A 263 -15.81 12.05 -8.10
C PHE A 263 -17.02 11.63 -7.26
N ASN A 264 -17.15 12.11 -6.02
CA ASN A 264 -18.29 11.79 -5.15
C ASN A 264 -19.06 13.03 -4.68
N ASP A 265 -18.64 14.26 -5.06
CA ASP A 265 -19.44 15.50 -5.04
C ASP A 265 -20.21 15.61 -6.39
#